data_13688f70718dd8fc76ea9802a74b3069
#
_entry.id   13688f70718dd8fc76ea9802a74b3069
#
_cell.length_a   1.000
_cell.length_b   1.000
_cell.length_c   1.000
_cell.angle_alpha   90.00
_cell.angle_beta   90.00
_cell.angle_gamma   90.00
#
_symmetry.space_group_name_H-M   'P 1'
#
loop_
_entity.id
_entity.type
_entity.pdbx_description
1 polymer ?
#
loop_
_entity_poly.entity_id
_entity_poly.type
_entity_poly.pdbx_seq_one_letter_code
_entity_poly.pdbx_strand_id
1 'polypeptide(L)'
;LTDLLVGWESSACRRIREVERDVASEFTGSPAVMTTIYLDYNATTPVAPMVTRAMLPFLENHFGNPSSSHQLGQVPREAIARARSQLAGMLLSNDDEIVFTSGGSEANNMALKGTLLQHEPSSAHLVISAFEHPAILEPARFLERVGYGVTLVPVDGNGVVQPDQVAAAIQPQTRLVSIMHANNEIGTVQPIREIADLCHRQGVLVHTDAAQSIGKIPVHVNDLGVDLLTVAGHKLYAPKGVGALYVRDGVTLEPVIHGAGHERGFRAGTENTASWV
;
A
#
# COMPACT_ATOMS: atom_id res chain seq x y z
N LEU A 1 6.89 45.37 -23.91
CA LEU A 1 6.61 44.06 -23.30
C LEU A 1 7.81 43.47 -22.57
N THR A 2 9.03 43.97 -22.81
CA THR A 2 10.28 43.53 -22.16
C THR A 2 10.52 44.17 -20.81
N ASP A 3 9.92 45.35 -20.51
CA ASP A 3 10.14 46.07 -19.26
C ASP A 3 9.18 45.71 -18.11
N LEU A 4 8.21 44.85 -18.34
CA LEU A 4 7.25 44.37 -17.33
C LEU A 4 7.68 43.07 -16.61
N LEU A 5 8.77 42.43 -17.06
CA LEU A 5 9.26 41.15 -16.46
C LEU A 5 10.41 41.37 -15.45
N VAL A 6 10.97 42.60 -15.32
CA VAL A 6 12.09 42.89 -14.41
C VAL A 6 11.63 43.21 -12.97
N GLY A 7 10.33 43.39 -12.74
CA GLY A 7 9.78 43.79 -11.43
C GLY A 7 9.21 42.60 -10.55
N TRP A 8 9.25 41.37 -11.01
CA TRP A 8 8.65 40.25 -10.32
C TRP A 8 9.66 39.30 -9.62
N GLU A 9 10.86 39.82 -9.30
CA GLU A 9 11.58 39.26 -8.16
C GLU A 9 10.86 39.72 -6.88
N SER A 10 9.68 39.16 -6.70
CA SER A 10 8.78 39.49 -5.61
C SER A 10 9.43 39.14 -4.27
N SER A 11 9.02 39.86 -3.22
CA SER A 11 9.35 39.56 -1.83
C SER A 11 9.22 38.07 -1.44
N ALA A 12 8.47 37.29 -2.21
CA ALA A 12 8.32 35.84 -2.07
C ALA A 12 9.57 35.06 -2.52
N CYS A 13 10.18 35.39 -3.68
CA CYS A 13 11.44 34.76 -4.13
C CYS A 13 12.62 35.09 -3.21
N ARG A 14 12.65 36.33 -2.64
CA ARG A 14 13.65 36.65 -1.62
C ARG A 14 13.46 35.87 -0.34
N ARG A 15 12.21 35.74 0.14
CA ARG A 15 11.89 34.92 1.33
C ARG A 15 12.19 33.44 1.12
N ILE A 16 11.95 32.88 -0.06
CA ILE A 16 12.31 31.49 -0.37
C ILE A 16 13.83 31.30 -0.28
N ARG A 17 14.65 32.23 -0.84
CA ARG A 17 16.12 32.16 -0.74
C ARG A 17 16.65 32.43 0.68
N GLU A 18 15.96 33.23 1.47
CA GLU A 18 16.29 33.44 2.89
C GLU A 18 15.97 32.14 3.69
N VAL A 19 14.80 31.53 3.47
CA VAL A 19 14.44 30.22 4.07
C VAL A 19 15.42 29.13 3.64
N GLU A 20 15.84 29.07 2.37
CA GLU A 20 16.85 28.12 1.90
C GLU A 20 18.21 28.31 2.58
N ARG A 21 18.63 29.57 2.86
CA ARG A 21 19.86 29.87 3.61
C ARG A 21 19.74 29.55 5.08
N ASP A 22 18.61 29.82 5.70
CA ASP A 22 18.37 29.52 7.11
C ASP A 22 18.27 28.01 7.35
N VAL A 23 17.57 27.28 6.49
CA VAL A 23 17.52 25.81 6.53
C VAL A 23 18.92 25.22 6.27
N ALA A 24 19.68 25.74 5.30
CA ALA A 24 21.06 25.28 5.07
C ALA A 24 21.99 25.57 6.25
N SER A 25 21.81 26.71 6.94
CA SER A 25 22.62 27.08 8.10
C SER A 25 22.27 26.28 9.37
N GLU A 26 21.03 25.90 9.56
CA GLU A 26 20.62 25.02 10.67
C GLU A 26 21.21 23.61 10.54
N PHE A 27 21.51 23.14 9.32
CA PHE A 27 22.15 21.84 9.09
C PHE A 27 23.69 21.88 9.01
N THR A 28 24.33 23.06 9.02
CA THR A 28 25.81 23.20 8.95
C THR A 28 26.51 23.27 10.31
N GLY A 29 25.77 23.28 11.42
CA GLY A 29 26.33 23.08 12.75
C GLY A 29 26.74 21.63 12.92
N SER A 30 28.01 21.28 12.68
CA SER A 30 28.56 19.96 12.92
C SER A 30 28.59 19.66 14.42
N PRO A 31 27.61 18.95 15.02
CA PRO A 31 27.91 18.17 16.21
C PRO A 31 28.74 16.98 15.75
N ALA A 32 29.64 16.54 16.59
CA ALA A 32 30.30 15.22 16.42
C ALA A 32 29.20 14.22 16.03
N VAL A 33 29.26 13.70 14.81
CA VAL A 33 28.26 12.76 14.29
C VAL A 33 28.39 11.51 15.14
N MET A 34 27.62 11.43 16.21
CA MET A 34 27.37 10.15 16.83
C MET A 34 26.69 9.30 15.74
N THR A 35 27.42 8.33 15.21
CA THR A 35 26.88 7.38 14.23
C THR A 35 25.80 6.56 14.93
N THR A 36 24.56 7.05 14.89
CA THR A 36 23.41 6.31 15.40
C THR A 36 23.22 5.07 14.54
N ILE A 37 23.26 3.90 15.17
CA ILE A 37 22.94 2.64 14.50
C ILE A 37 21.43 2.45 14.58
N TYR A 38 20.75 2.52 13.43
CA TYR A 38 19.31 2.26 13.34
C TYR A 38 19.07 0.79 13.04
N LEU A 39 18.36 0.10 13.93
CA LEU A 39 18.09 -1.34 13.84
C LEU A 39 16.60 -1.67 13.67
N ASP A 40 15.72 -0.68 13.67
CA ASP A 40 14.27 -0.88 13.59
C ASP A 40 13.73 -0.84 12.15
N TYR A 41 14.30 -1.66 11.28
CA TYR A 41 13.88 -1.76 9.86
C TYR A 41 12.48 -2.37 9.67
N ASN A 42 11.91 -2.97 10.71
CA ASN A 42 10.52 -3.43 10.68
C ASN A 42 9.52 -2.28 10.82
N ALA A 43 9.89 -1.18 11.49
CA ALA A 43 9.03 0.00 11.58
C ALA A 43 9.05 0.81 10.27
N THR A 44 10.23 1.08 9.73
CA THR A 44 10.41 1.77 8.43
C THR A 44 11.85 1.61 7.95
N THR A 45 12.08 1.85 6.67
CA THR A 45 13.43 1.86 6.08
C THR A 45 13.82 3.26 5.60
N PRO A 46 15.12 3.58 5.47
CA PRO A 46 15.54 4.76 4.72
C PRO A 46 15.15 4.60 3.24
N VAL A 47 14.99 5.71 2.54
CA VAL A 47 14.80 5.66 1.08
C VAL A 47 16.13 5.29 0.43
N ALA A 48 16.12 4.30 -0.48
CA ALA A 48 17.33 3.89 -1.17
C ALA A 48 17.83 5.03 -2.08
N PRO A 49 19.17 5.27 -2.18
CA PRO A 49 19.70 6.35 -3.03
C PRO A 49 19.28 6.23 -4.51
N MET A 50 19.09 5.02 -5.01
CA MET A 50 18.60 4.79 -6.39
C MET A 50 17.13 5.22 -6.54
N VAL A 51 16.30 5.01 -5.52
CA VAL A 51 14.90 5.46 -5.47
C VAL A 51 14.85 6.98 -5.49
N THR A 52 15.61 7.66 -4.63
CA THR A 52 15.69 9.13 -4.63
C THR A 52 16.06 9.66 -6.02
N ARG A 53 17.07 9.06 -6.68
CA ARG A 53 17.46 9.47 -8.04
C ARG A 53 16.36 9.23 -9.09
N ALA A 54 15.56 8.17 -8.96
CA ALA A 54 14.44 7.91 -9.86
C ALA A 54 13.31 8.92 -9.68
N MET A 55 13.05 9.35 -8.43
CA MET A 55 11.99 10.32 -8.08
C MET A 55 12.28 11.75 -8.55
N LEU A 56 13.54 12.22 -8.44
CA LEU A 56 13.92 13.62 -8.69
C LEU A 56 13.42 14.17 -10.03
N PRO A 57 13.55 13.51 -11.20
CA PRO A 57 13.05 14.05 -12.46
C PRO A 57 11.54 14.36 -12.46
N PHE A 58 10.74 13.62 -11.68
CA PHE A 58 9.30 13.83 -11.58
C PHE A 58 8.91 14.90 -10.53
N LEU A 59 9.82 15.27 -9.65
CA LEU A 59 9.66 16.41 -8.75
C LEU A 59 10.07 17.72 -9.42
N GLU A 60 11.12 17.69 -10.28
CA GLU A 60 11.75 18.88 -10.84
C GLU A 60 11.21 19.22 -12.25
N ASN A 61 11.07 18.23 -13.13
CA ASN A 61 10.91 18.46 -14.57
C ASN A 61 9.63 17.84 -15.15
N HIS A 62 9.28 16.61 -14.75
CA HIS A 62 8.19 15.84 -15.34
C HIS A 62 6.92 15.88 -14.48
N PHE A 63 6.47 17.10 -14.15
CA PHE A 63 5.33 17.35 -13.26
C PHE A 63 3.96 17.18 -13.93
N GLY A 64 3.90 16.80 -15.21
CA GLY A 64 2.66 16.67 -15.97
C GLY A 64 1.70 15.67 -15.35
N ASN A 65 0.38 15.93 -15.45
CA ASN A 65 -0.63 15.01 -14.99
C ASN A 65 -0.67 13.76 -15.89
N PRO A 66 -0.47 12.54 -15.36
CA PRO A 66 -0.47 11.30 -16.16
C PRO A 66 -1.78 11.06 -16.94
N SER A 67 -2.90 11.59 -16.45
CA SER A 67 -4.20 11.46 -17.13
C SER A 67 -4.38 12.39 -18.33
N SER A 68 -3.47 13.38 -18.53
CA SER A 68 -3.54 14.31 -19.65
C SER A 68 -3.11 13.65 -20.97
N SER A 69 -3.83 13.95 -22.05
CA SER A 69 -3.56 13.39 -23.38
C SER A 69 -2.37 14.02 -24.12
N HIS A 70 -1.91 15.21 -23.66
CA HIS A 70 -0.79 15.91 -24.28
C HIS A 70 0.57 15.34 -23.83
N GLN A 71 1.63 15.74 -24.53
CA GLN A 71 3.00 15.22 -24.36
C GLN A 71 3.52 15.27 -22.90
N LEU A 72 3.21 16.34 -22.14
CA LEU A 72 3.66 16.44 -20.74
C LEU A 72 3.04 15.37 -19.82
N GLY A 73 1.87 14.84 -20.16
CA GLY A 73 1.25 13.72 -19.43
C GLY A 73 1.80 12.35 -19.81
N GLN A 74 2.40 12.22 -21.00
CA GLN A 74 2.88 10.94 -21.51
C GLN A 74 4.05 10.39 -20.70
N VAL A 75 5.06 11.22 -20.42
CA VAL A 75 6.28 10.80 -19.67
C VAL A 75 5.94 10.24 -18.29
N PRO A 76 5.16 10.95 -17.42
CA PRO A 76 4.77 10.39 -16.13
C PRO A 76 3.90 9.14 -16.26
N ARG A 77 2.99 9.07 -17.23
CA ARG A 77 2.16 7.86 -17.48
C ARG A 77 3.00 6.64 -17.81
N GLU A 78 3.98 6.78 -18.70
CA GLU A 78 4.90 5.69 -19.07
C GLU A 78 5.77 5.26 -17.87
N ALA A 79 6.17 6.20 -17.02
CA ALA A 79 6.92 5.89 -15.81
C ALA A 79 6.09 5.08 -14.81
N ILE A 80 4.84 5.48 -14.58
CA ILE A 80 3.90 4.72 -13.73
C ILE A 80 3.65 3.32 -14.32
N ALA A 81 3.48 3.19 -15.63
CA ALA A 81 3.29 1.89 -16.26
C ALA A 81 4.51 0.97 -16.03
N ARG A 82 5.73 1.49 -16.18
CA ARG A 82 6.95 0.72 -15.88
C ARG A 82 7.03 0.30 -14.41
N ALA A 83 6.75 1.22 -13.48
CA ALA A 83 6.74 0.91 -12.05
C ALA A 83 5.71 -0.19 -11.72
N ARG A 84 4.53 -0.13 -12.35
CA ARG A 84 3.48 -1.14 -12.21
C ARG A 84 3.95 -2.51 -12.68
N SER A 85 4.56 -2.59 -13.88
CA SER A 85 5.11 -3.84 -14.42
C SER A 85 6.24 -4.40 -13.53
N GLN A 86 7.07 -3.54 -12.93
CA GLN A 86 8.12 -3.99 -12.02
C GLN A 86 7.54 -4.62 -10.75
N LEU A 87 6.52 -3.99 -10.15
CA LEU A 87 5.85 -4.56 -8.97
C LEU A 87 5.08 -5.83 -9.31
N ALA A 88 4.37 -5.85 -10.45
CA ALA A 88 3.69 -7.04 -10.94
C ALA A 88 4.68 -8.21 -11.15
N GLY A 89 5.86 -7.93 -11.73
CA GLY A 89 6.93 -8.90 -11.88
C GLY A 89 7.46 -9.46 -10.56
N MET A 90 7.55 -8.64 -9.51
CA MET A 90 7.93 -9.10 -8.17
C MET A 90 6.90 -10.05 -7.54
N LEU A 91 5.62 -9.85 -7.83
CA LEU A 91 4.51 -10.63 -7.31
C LEU A 91 4.14 -11.83 -8.20
N LEU A 92 4.73 -11.93 -9.40
CA LEU A 92 4.35 -12.84 -10.49
C LEU A 92 2.86 -12.70 -10.84
N SER A 93 2.38 -11.47 -10.95
CA SER A 93 1.04 -11.07 -11.36
C SER A 93 1.04 -10.34 -12.70
N ASN A 94 -0.15 -9.96 -13.18
CA ASN A 94 -0.31 -9.08 -14.32
C ASN A 94 -0.29 -7.60 -13.87
N ASP A 95 0.06 -6.69 -14.78
CA ASP A 95 0.08 -5.25 -14.53
C ASP A 95 -1.28 -4.73 -14.09
N ASP A 96 -2.36 -5.22 -14.70
CA ASP A 96 -3.75 -4.81 -14.39
C ASP A 96 -4.24 -5.27 -13.02
N GLU A 97 -3.51 -6.16 -12.35
CA GLU A 97 -3.83 -6.62 -11.01
C GLU A 97 -3.21 -5.74 -9.92
N ILE A 98 -2.41 -4.74 -10.29
CA ILE A 98 -1.78 -3.82 -9.34
C ILE A 98 -2.56 -2.51 -9.27
N VAL A 99 -2.90 -2.07 -8.07
CA VAL A 99 -3.53 -0.78 -7.74
C VAL A 99 -2.60 -0.02 -6.82
N PHE A 100 -2.09 1.13 -7.25
CA PHE A 100 -1.25 1.97 -6.39
C PHE A 100 -2.07 2.70 -5.34
N THR A 101 -1.49 2.81 -4.14
CA THR A 101 -2.11 3.46 -2.96
C THR A 101 -1.10 4.39 -2.27
N SER A 102 -1.55 5.08 -1.23
CA SER A 102 -0.69 5.92 -0.38
C SER A 102 0.06 5.13 0.70
N GLY A 103 -0.09 3.80 0.75
CA GLY A 103 0.58 2.94 1.72
C GLY A 103 -0.24 1.73 2.13
N GLY A 104 0.35 0.87 2.98
CA GLY A 104 -0.30 -0.35 3.44
C GLY A 104 -1.65 -0.12 4.14
N SER A 105 -1.79 0.97 4.90
CA SER A 105 -3.05 1.27 5.58
C SER A 105 -4.19 1.56 4.60
N GLU A 106 -3.93 2.30 3.50
CA GLU A 106 -4.94 2.51 2.45
C GLU A 106 -5.25 1.19 1.75
N ALA A 107 -4.23 0.42 1.36
CA ALA A 107 -4.39 -0.87 0.69
C ALA A 107 -5.23 -1.85 1.53
N ASN A 108 -4.96 -1.96 2.83
CA ASN A 108 -5.74 -2.78 3.78
C ASN A 108 -7.19 -2.29 3.91
N ASN A 109 -7.42 -0.98 3.99
CA ASN A 109 -8.78 -0.43 3.98
C ASN A 109 -9.52 -0.74 2.68
N MET A 110 -8.85 -0.63 1.54
CA MET A 110 -9.43 -0.99 0.24
C MET A 110 -9.78 -2.48 0.19
N ALA A 111 -8.89 -3.36 0.63
CA ALA A 111 -9.15 -4.79 0.66
C ALA A 111 -10.36 -5.14 1.54
N LEU A 112 -10.37 -4.71 2.79
CA LEU A 112 -11.43 -5.07 3.73
C LEU A 112 -12.74 -4.36 3.42
N LYS A 113 -12.71 -3.02 3.38
CA LYS A 113 -13.91 -2.21 3.14
C LYS A 113 -14.43 -2.40 1.72
N GLY A 114 -13.53 -2.40 0.72
CA GLY A 114 -13.91 -2.57 -0.68
C GLY A 114 -14.62 -3.90 -0.94
N THR A 115 -14.25 -4.97 -0.24
CA THR A 115 -14.95 -6.27 -0.33
C THR A 115 -16.28 -6.23 0.41
N LEU A 116 -16.31 -5.75 1.65
CA LEU A 116 -17.51 -5.86 2.50
C LEU A 116 -18.61 -4.87 2.09
N LEU A 117 -18.27 -3.63 1.69
CA LEU A 117 -19.22 -2.58 1.34
C LEU A 117 -20.02 -2.88 0.05
N GLN A 118 -19.67 -3.91 -0.72
CA GLN A 118 -20.49 -4.41 -1.83
C GLN A 118 -21.76 -5.15 -1.36
N HIS A 119 -21.88 -5.41 -0.08
CA HIS A 119 -22.93 -6.22 0.52
C HIS A 119 -23.64 -5.47 1.65
N GLU A 120 -24.90 -5.81 1.88
CA GLU A 120 -25.60 -5.32 3.07
C GLU A 120 -24.91 -5.84 4.35
N PRO A 121 -24.79 -5.03 5.41
CA PRO A 121 -24.05 -5.40 6.62
C PRO A 121 -24.44 -6.75 7.21
N SER A 122 -25.76 -7.04 7.28
CA SER A 122 -26.27 -8.31 7.81
C SER A 122 -25.99 -9.54 6.93
N SER A 123 -25.53 -9.34 5.70
CA SER A 123 -25.29 -10.41 4.70
C SER A 123 -23.82 -10.65 4.41
N ALA A 124 -22.92 -9.97 5.12
CA ALA A 124 -21.48 -10.10 4.90
C ALA A 124 -20.72 -10.25 6.22
N HIS A 125 -19.67 -11.04 6.18
CA HIS A 125 -18.85 -11.39 7.32
C HIS A 125 -17.38 -11.42 6.94
N LEU A 126 -16.53 -10.95 7.86
CA LEU A 126 -15.09 -10.89 7.77
C LEU A 126 -14.45 -11.80 8.82
N VAL A 127 -13.45 -12.56 8.41
CA VAL A 127 -12.58 -13.31 9.33
C VAL A 127 -11.18 -12.70 9.28
N ILE A 128 -10.61 -12.35 10.43
CA ILE A 128 -9.22 -11.88 10.54
C ILE A 128 -8.49 -12.61 11.66
N SER A 129 -7.16 -12.57 11.66
CA SER A 129 -6.44 -13.05 12.85
C SER A 129 -6.50 -12.04 13.99
N ALA A 130 -6.41 -12.52 15.23
CA ALA A 130 -6.27 -11.65 16.40
C ALA A 130 -4.88 -10.98 16.49
N PHE A 131 -4.00 -11.28 15.56
CA PHE A 131 -2.58 -10.97 15.55
C PHE A 131 -2.18 -9.97 14.45
N GLU A 132 -3.16 -9.28 13.88
CA GLU A 132 -3.00 -8.34 12.78
C GLU A 132 -2.40 -7.00 13.23
N HIS A 133 -1.79 -6.31 12.26
CA HIS A 133 -1.42 -4.90 12.42
C HIS A 133 -2.68 -4.02 12.61
N PRO A 134 -2.61 -2.88 13.35
CA PRO A 134 -3.74 -1.95 13.49
C PRO A 134 -4.39 -1.52 12.17
N ALA A 135 -3.64 -1.51 11.05
CA ALA A 135 -4.17 -1.22 9.71
C ALA A 135 -5.20 -2.25 9.19
N ILE A 136 -5.32 -3.42 9.84
CA ILE A 136 -6.37 -4.43 9.62
C ILE A 136 -7.39 -4.37 10.77
N LEU A 137 -6.92 -4.32 12.03
CA LEU A 137 -7.81 -4.37 13.20
C LEU A 137 -8.78 -3.17 13.24
N GLU A 138 -8.30 -1.95 12.95
CA GLU A 138 -9.15 -0.76 13.03
C GLU A 138 -10.21 -0.71 11.89
N PRO A 139 -9.89 -1.01 10.62
CA PRO A 139 -10.92 -1.21 9.60
C PRO A 139 -11.94 -2.30 9.94
N ALA A 140 -11.51 -3.41 10.53
CA ALA A 140 -12.41 -4.49 10.97
C ALA A 140 -13.36 -4.01 12.09
N ARG A 141 -12.83 -3.30 13.09
CA ARG A 141 -13.66 -2.67 14.15
C ARG A 141 -14.62 -1.62 13.59
N PHE A 142 -14.20 -0.87 12.57
CA PHE A 142 -15.11 0.06 11.89
C PHE A 142 -16.27 -0.71 11.23
N LEU A 143 -15.97 -1.78 10.47
CA LEU A 143 -16.97 -2.61 9.81
C LEU A 143 -17.95 -3.22 10.84
N GLU A 144 -17.45 -3.73 11.98
CA GLU A 144 -18.28 -4.22 13.06
C GLU A 144 -19.25 -3.15 13.61
N ARG A 145 -18.73 -1.92 13.85
CA ARG A 145 -19.57 -0.80 14.33
C ARG A 145 -20.69 -0.41 13.35
N VAL A 146 -20.50 -0.62 12.06
CA VAL A 146 -21.53 -0.32 11.05
C VAL A 146 -22.36 -1.55 10.65
N GLY A 147 -22.23 -2.64 11.41
CA GLY A 147 -23.14 -3.78 11.40
C GLY A 147 -22.69 -5.02 10.64
N TYR A 148 -21.45 -5.07 10.13
CA TYR A 148 -20.88 -6.28 9.53
C TYR A 148 -20.46 -7.30 10.61
N GLY A 149 -20.61 -8.59 10.30
CA GLY A 149 -20.04 -9.63 11.14
C GLY A 149 -18.52 -9.66 11.06
N VAL A 150 -17.85 -9.77 12.21
CA VAL A 150 -16.38 -9.95 12.27
C VAL A 150 -16.04 -11.06 13.25
N THR A 151 -15.18 -11.99 12.82
CA THR A 151 -14.62 -13.02 13.68
C THR A 151 -13.11 -12.91 13.76
N LEU A 152 -12.57 -12.89 14.98
CA LEU A 152 -11.13 -12.95 15.23
C LEU A 152 -10.71 -14.41 15.48
N VAL A 153 -9.78 -14.91 14.67
CA VAL A 153 -9.17 -16.23 14.84
C VAL A 153 -7.92 -16.08 15.71
N PRO A 154 -7.79 -16.86 16.79
CA PRO A 154 -6.60 -16.82 17.64
C PRO A 154 -5.38 -17.41 16.93
N VAL A 155 -4.20 -17.13 17.46
CA VAL A 155 -2.94 -17.79 17.12
C VAL A 155 -2.52 -18.77 18.22
N ASP A 156 -1.70 -19.73 17.89
CA ASP A 156 -1.07 -20.63 18.86
C ASP A 156 0.08 -19.96 19.65
N GLY A 157 0.74 -20.74 20.50
CA GLY A 157 1.88 -20.26 21.32
C GLY A 157 3.11 -19.83 20.52
N ASN A 158 3.18 -20.14 19.22
CA ASN A 158 4.22 -19.71 18.28
C ASN A 158 3.75 -18.55 17.40
N GLY A 159 2.55 -18.03 17.60
CA GLY A 159 1.95 -16.98 16.79
C GLY A 159 1.45 -17.47 15.42
N VAL A 160 1.16 -18.76 15.26
CA VAL A 160 0.67 -19.35 14.01
C VAL A 160 -0.85 -19.49 14.05
N VAL A 161 -1.52 -18.98 13.02
CA VAL A 161 -2.95 -19.21 12.76
C VAL A 161 -3.12 -20.64 12.24
N GLN A 162 -3.95 -21.42 12.91
CA GLN A 162 -4.22 -22.80 12.47
C GLN A 162 -5.29 -22.80 11.36
N PRO A 163 -5.02 -23.39 10.17
CA PRO A 163 -5.98 -23.40 9.05
C PRO A 163 -7.36 -23.96 9.42
N ASP A 164 -7.42 -24.98 10.26
CA ASP A 164 -8.69 -25.57 10.71
C ASP A 164 -9.53 -24.60 11.55
N GLN A 165 -8.89 -23.69 12.31
CA GLN A 165 -9.60 -22.65 13.07
C GLN A 165 -10.17 -21.59 12.13
N VAL A 166 -9.46 -21.24 11.05
CA VAL A 166 -10.00 -20.37 9.99
C VAL A 166 -11.20 -21.03 9.34
N ALA A 167 -11.09 -22.30 8.95
CA ALA A 167 -12.19 -23.05 8.34
C ALA A 167 -13.44 -23.11 9.25
N ALA A 168 -13.24 -23.30 10.55
CA ALA A 168 -14.32 -23.30 11.54
C ALA A 168 -14.96 -21.91 11.77
N ALA A 169 -14.24 -20.82 11.50
CA ALA A 169 -14.72 -19.45 11.61
C ALA A 169 -15.53 -19.00 10.36
N ILE A 170 -15.42 -19.70 9.24
CA ILE A 170 -16.15 -19.38 8.01
C ILE A 170 -17.63 -19.69 8.20
N GLN A 171 -18.47 -18.72 7.86
CA GLN A 171 -19.93 -18.77 7.89
C GLN A 171 -20.47 -18.62 6.46
N PRO A 172 -21.74 -18.97 6.18
CA PRO A 172 -22.31 -18.83 4.82
C PRO A 172 -22.24 -17.43 4.24
N GLN A 173 -22.24 -16.40 5.09
CA GLN A 173 -22.10 -14.99 4.72
C GLN A 173 -20.66 -14.50 4.70
N THR A 174 -19.64 -15.31 4.99
CA THR A 174 -18.24 -14.89 4.94
C THR A 174 -17.86 -14.50 3.52
N ARG A 175 -17.32 -13.29 3.35
CA ARG A 175 -16.89 -12.75 2.06
C ARG A 175 -15.37 -12.64 1.94
N LEU A 176 -14.69 -12.45 3.06
CA LEU A 176 -13.25 -12.26 3.10
C LEU A 176 -12.65 -12.91 4.35
N VAL A 177 -11.53 -13.58 4.14
CA VAL A 177 -10.57 -13.96 5.18
C VAL A 177 -9.31 -13.12 4.98
N SER A 178 -8.85 -12.41 6.01
CA SER A 178 -7.64 -11.58 5.95
C SER A 178 -6.67 -11.99 7.04
N ILE A 179 -5.54 -12.57 6.64
CA ILE A 179 -4.46 -13.02 7.53
C ILE A 179 -3.14 -12.45 7.04
N MET A 180 -2.39 -11.75 7.91
CA MET A 180 -1.08 -11.21 7.54
C MET A 180 -0.12 -12.33 7.14
N HIS A 181 0.78 -12.08 6.17
CA HIS A 181 1.72 -13.11 5.71
C HIS A 181 2.85 -13.35 6.71
N ALA A 182 3.41 -12.27 7.26
CA ALA A 182 4.44 -12.35 8.30
C ALA A 182 4.19 -11.30 9.37
N ASN A 183 4.33 -11.69 10.63
CA ASN A 183 4.09 -10.77 11.74
C ASN A 183 5.25 -9.79 11.92
N ASN A 184 4.93 -8.52 12.18
CA ASN A 184 5.89 -7.43 12.31
C ASN A 184 6.68 -7.44 13.63
N GLU A 185 6.18 -8.12 14.68
CA GLU A 185 6.83 -8.15 16.00
C GLU A 185 7.73 -9.38 16.17
N ILE A 186 7.24 -10.56 15.85
CA ILE A 186 7.94 -11.82 16.12
C ILE A 186 8.39 -12.55 14.85
N GLY A 187 8.01 -12.07 13.65
CA GLY A 187 8.48 -12.63 12.38
C GLY A 187 7.84 -13.95 11.97
N THR A 188 6.86 -14.46 12.70
CA THR A 188 6.15 -15.70 12.35
C THR A 188 5.49 -15.57 10.98
N VAL A 189 5.77 -16.53 10.09
CA VAL A 189 5.16 -16.64 8.75
C VAL A 189 3.92 -17.53 8.84
N GLN A 190 2.82 -17.08 8.26
CA GLN A 190 1.53 -17.76 8.32
C GLN A 190 1.36 -18.74 7.15
N PRO A 191 0.60 -19.83 7.31
CA PRO A 191 0.34 -20.83 6.27
C PRO A 191 -0.73 -20.35 5.28
N ILE A 192 -0.44 -19.24 4.56
CA ILE A 192 -1.41 -18.54 3.70
C ILE A 192 -1.95 -19.47 2.61
N ARG A 193 -1.09 -20.29 1.99
CA ARG A 193 -1.53 -21.21 0.94
C ARG A 193 -2.58 -22.19 1.42
N GLU A 194 -2.37 -22.81 2.57
CA GLU A 194 -3.31 -23.77 3.14
C GLU A 194 -4.65 -23.10 3.50
N ILE A 195 -4.57 -21.89 4.07
CA ILE A 195 -5.76 -21.08 4.38
C ILE A 195 -6.50 -20.70 3.09
N ALA A 196 -5.80 -20.28 2.04
CA ALA A 196 -6.41 -19.93 0.76
C ALA A 196 -7.14 -21.11 0.13
N ASP A 197 -6.52 -22.30 0.12
CA ASP A 197 -7.15 -23.51 -0.41
C ASP A 197 -8.42 -23.90 0.36
N LEU A 198 -8.45 -23.67 1.68
CA LEU A 198 -9.64 -23.89 2.51
C LEU A 198 -10.75 -22.88 2.20
N CYS A 199 -10.42 -21.60 2.08
CA CYS A 199 -11.36 -20.52 1.79
C CYS A 199 -11.98 -20.68 0.40
N HIS A 200 -11.17 -20.93 -0.61
CA HIS A 200 -11.64 -21.08 -2.00
C HIS A 200 -12.61 -22.25 -2.20
N ARG A 201 -12.44 -23.35 -1.46
CA ARG A 201 -13.43 -24.46 -1.47
C ARG A 201 -14.81 -24.03 -0.98
N GLN A 202 -14.89 -22.92 -0.24
CA GLN A 202 -16.13 -22.35 0.29
C GLN A 202 -16.56 -21.06 -0.45
N GLY A 203 -15.84 -20.68 -1.53
CA GLY A 203 -16.14 -19.48 -2.31
C GLY A 203 -15.82 -18.16 -1.59
N VAL A 204 -14.87 -18.19 -0.64
CA VAL A 204 -14.47 -17.05 0.19
C VAL A 204 -13.16 -16.47 -0.33
N LEU A 205 -13.09 -15.13 -0.51
CA LEU A 205 -11.88 -14.43 -0.92
C LEU A 205 -10.84 -14.40 0.20
N VAL A 206 -9.56 -14.36 -0.20
CA VAL A 206 -8.42 -14.31 0.72
C VAL A 206 -7.58 -13.07 0.47
N HIS A 207 -7.39 -12.28 1.53
CA HIS A 207 -6.46 -11.16 1.60
C HIS A 207 -5.27 -11.50 2.51
N THR A 208 -4.09 -11.03 2.14
CA THR A 208 -2.92 -11.07 3.01
C THR A 208 -2.21 -9.71 3.06
N ASP A 209 -1.89 -9.25 4.27
CA ASP A 209 -0.96 -8.12 4.45
C ASP A 209 0.48 -8.63 4.33
N ALA A 210 1.14 -8.32 3.21
CA ALA A 210 2.51 -8.73 2.93
C ALA A 210 3.55 -7.64 3.25
N ALA A 211 3.19 -6.60 4.01
CA ALA A 211 4.08 -5.47 4.31
C ALA A 211 5.42 -5.89 4.93
N GLN A 212 5.45 -7.00 5.67
CA GLN A 212 6.68 -7.51 6.29
C GLN A 212 7.40 -8.58 5.50
N SER A 213 6.77 -9.18 4.52
CA SER A 213 7.30 -10.34 3.79
C SER A 213 7.85 -10.01 2.41
N ILE A 214 7.16 -9.13 1.65
CA ILE A 214 7.61 -8.76 0.29
C ILE A 214 9.02 -8.16 0.33
N GLY A 215 9.86 -8.60 -0.62
CA GLY A 215 11.26 -8.19 -0.70
C GLY A 215 12.19 -8.81 0.36
N LYS A 216 11.66 -9.60 1.32
CA LYS A 216 12.44 -10.30 2.36
C LYS A 216 12.38 -11.82 2.20
N ILE A 217 11.22 -12.34 1.83
CA ILE A 217 11.00 -13.75 1.47
C ILE A 217 10.24 -13.81 0.14
N PRO A 218 10.19 -14.95 -0.58
CA PRO A 218 9.38 -15.09 -1.78
C PRO A 218 7.91 -14.81 -1.49
N VAL A 219 7.30 -13.92 -2.30
CA VAL A 219 5.89 -13.54 -2.20
C VAL A 219 5.31 -13.56 -3.61
N HIS A 220 4.82 -14.71 -4.02
CA HIS A 220 4.19 -14.91 -5.32
C HIS A 220 2.69 -15.15 -5.11
N VAL A 221 1.86 -14.32 -5.72
CA VAL A 221 0.40 -14.33 -5.46
C VAL A 221 -0.26 -15.67 -5.82
N ASN A 222 0.25 -16.35 -6.85
CA ASN A 222 -0.28 -17.64 -7.26
C ASN A 222 0.17 -18.79 -6.34
N ASP A 223 1.40 -18.72 -5.80
CA ASP A 223 1.90 -19.70 -4.83
C ASP A 223 1.18 -19.56 -3.49
N LEU A 224 0.88 -18.33 -3.08
CA LEU A 224 0.10 -18.04 -1.88
C LEU A 224 -1.40 -18.32 -2.09
N GLY A 225 -1.88 -18.27 -3.32
CA GLY A 225 -3.29 -18.47 -3.65
C GLY A 225 -4.20 -17.31 -3.21
N VAL A 226 -3.67 -16.12 -2.96
CA VAL A 226 -4.45 -14.99 -2.46
C VAL A 226 -5.16 -14.24 -3.58
N ASP A 227 -6.28 -13.61 -3.26
CA ASP A 227 -7.07 -12.78 -4.16
C ASP A 227 -6.73 -11.30 -4.02
N LEU A 228 -6.27 -10.91 -2.83
CA LEU A 228 -5.84 -9.55 -2.48
C LEU A 228 -4.53 -9.62 -1.69
N LEU A 229 -3.59 -8.68 -1.98
CA LEU A 229 -2.33 -8.61 -1.25
C LEU A 229 -1.89 -7.17 -1.08
N THR A 230 -1.60 -6.79 0.17
CA THR A 230 -1.14 -5.44 0.51
C THR A 230 0.38 -5.32 0.48
N VAL A 231 0.86 -4.24 -0.15
CA VAL A 231 2.27 -3.82 -0.20
C VAL A 231 2.44 -2.46 0.48
N ALA A 232 3.45 -2.34 1.35
CA ALA A 232 3.84 -1.08 1.99
C ALA A 232 5.24 -0.64 1.55
N GLY A 233 5.33 0.41 0.71
CA GLY A 233 6.59 0.81 0.07
C GLY A 233 7.68 1.22 1.04
N HIS A 234 7.34 1.91 2.14
CA HIS A 234 8.34 2.36 3.13
C HIS A 234 9.03 1.21 3.90
N LYS A 235 8.64 -0.02 3.67
CA LYS A 235 9.31 -1.25 4.18
C LYS A 235 10.17 -1.93 3.12
N LEU A 236 10.19 -1.36 1.90
CA LEU A 236 10.95 -1.79 0.72
C LEU A 236 11.92 -0.70 0.24
N TYR A 237 12.40 0.16 1.15
CA TYR A 237 13.30 1.28 0.83
C TYR A 237 12.70 2.32 -0.13
N ALA A 238 11.37 2.36 -0.30
CA ALA A 238 10.64 3.42 -0.97
C ALA A 238 10.23 4.53 0.03
N PRO A 239 9.77 5.71 -0.43
CA PRO A 239 9.31 6.76 0.46
C PRO A 239 8.06 6.35 1.25
N LYS A 240 7.79 7.04 2.38
CA LYS A 240 6.48 7.01 3.03
C LYS A 240 5.45 7.61 2.07
N GLY A 241 4.19 7.21 2.19
CA GLY A 241 3.12 7.73 1.33
C GLY A 241 2.99 6.96 0.00
N VAL A 242 3.55 5.74 -0.09
CA VAL A 242 3.36 4.85 -1.23
C VAL A 242 3.14 3.40 -0.78
N GLY A 243 2.25 2.73 -1.47
CA GLY A 243 1.95 1.31 -1.35
C GLY A 243 1.18 0.81 -2.56
N ALA A 244 0.76 -0.43 -2.52
CA ALA A 244 -0.08 -1.01 -3.55
C ALA A 244 -1.00 -2.09 -2.96
N LEU A 245 -2.09 -2.34 -3.66
CA LEU A 245 -2.94 -3.49 -3.49
C LEU A 245 -2.88 -4.33 -4.76
N TYR A 246 -2.51 -5.60 -4.64
CA TYR A 246 -2.78 -6.59 -5.66
C TYR A 246 -4.26 -6.96 -5.58
N VAL A 247 -4.94 -6.97 -6.71
CA VAL A 247 -6.34 -7.36 -6.86
C VAL A 247 -6.40 -8.38 -7.99
N ARG A 248 -6.69 -9.63 -7.67
CA ARG A 248 -6.78 -10.72 -8.66
C ARG A 248 -7.80 -10.39 -9.73
N ASP A 249 -7.51 -10.74 -10.97
CA ASP A 249 -8.46 -10.58 -12.08
C ASP A 249 -9.81 -11.25 -11.75
N GLY A 250 -10.90 -10.56 -12.05
CA GLY A 250 -12.25 -10.95 -11.70
C GLY A 250 -12.72 -10.56 -10.28
N VAL A 251 -11.84 -10.10 -9.39
CA VAL A 251 -12.24 -9.57 -8.09
C VAL A 251 -12.70 -8.12 -8.23
N THR A 252 -13.85 -7.80 -7.68
CA THR A 252 -14.39 -6.44 -7.63
C THR A 252 -14.33 -5.87 -6.23
N LEU A 253 -14.10 -4.57 -6.13
CA LEU A 253 -14.08 -3.84 -4.86
C LEU A 253 -14.92 -2.58 -4.98
N GLU A 254 -15.66 -2.24 -3.93
CA GLU A 254 -16.27 -0.91 -3.80
C GLU A 254 -15.14 0.11 -3.54
N PRO A 255 -15.03 1.20 -4.32
CA PRO A 255 -14.03 2.23 -4.09
C PRO A 255 -14.18 2.86 -2.69
N VAL A 256 -13.08 2.94 -1.94
CA VAL A 256 -13.06 3.61 -0.63
C VAL A 256 -12.80 5.11 -0.77
N ILE A 257 -12.11 5.50 -1.84
CA ILE A 257 -11.85 6.90 -2.20
C ILE A 257 -12.58 7.20 -3.50
N HIS A 258 -13.61 8.05 -3.44
CA HIS A 258 -14.43 8.40 -4.58
C HIS A 258 -13.86 9.63 -5.32
N GLY A 259 -13.98 9.64 -6.66
CA GLY A 259 -13.52 10.73 -7.51
C GLY A 259 -13.41 10.31 -8.98
N ALA A 260 -12.43 10.84 -9.70
CA ALA A 260 -12.16 10.44 -11.08
C ALA A 260 -11.62 9.01 -11.16
N GLY A 261 -11.83 8.35 -12.30
CA GLY A 261 -11.57 6.92 -12.50
C GLY A 261 -10.09 6.50 -12.61
N HIS A 262 -9.21 7.10 -11.81
CA HIS A 262 -7.82 6.67 -11.73
C HIS A 262 -7.72 5.23 -11.21
N GLU A 263 -6.58 4.60 -11.43
CA GLU A 263 -6.37 3.20 -11.03
C GLU A 263 -7.54 2.29 -11.43
N ARG A 264 -8.04 2.46 -12.65
CA ARG A 264 -9.15 1.70 -13.24
C ARG A 264 -10.46 1.78 -12.43
N GLY A 265 -10.65 2.87 -11.69
CA GLY A 265 -11.82 3.10 -10.85
C GLY A 265 -11.69 2.58 -9.42
N PHE A 266 -10.66 1.82 -9.10
CA PHE A 266 -10.44 1.30 -7.75
C PHE A 266 -10.01 2.38 -6.74
N ARG A 267 -9.24 3.39 -7.22
CA ARG A 267 -8.68 4.42 -6.34
C ARG A 267 -8.62 5.76 -7.05
N ALA A 268 -9.45 6.69 -6.66
CA ALA A 268 -9.48 8.03 -7.20
C ALA A 268 -8.35 8.92 -6.65
N GLY A 269 -8.00 9.96 -7.40
CA GLY A 269 -6.97 10.95 -7.06
C GLY A 269 -5.81 10.90 -8.04
N THR A 270 -5.31 12.10 -8.41
CA THR A 270 -4.18 12.22 -9.34
C THR A 270 -3.01 11.36 -8.90
N GLU A 271 -2.46 10.61 -9.83
CA GLU A 271 -1.40 9.64 -9.59
C GLU A 271 -0.11 10.32 -9.12
N ASN A 272 0.44 9.85 -8.00
CA ASN A 272 1.67 10.38 -7.40
C ASN A 272 2.91 9.80 -8.11
N THR A 273 3.16 10.28 -9.34
CA THR A 273 4.23 9.75 -10.19
C THR A 273 5.57 9.69 -9.47
N ALA A 274 5.96 10.77 -8.81
CA ALA A 274 7.27 10.86 -8.16
C ALA A 274 7.50 9.79 -7.09
N SER A 275 6.44 9.34 -6.41
CA SER A 275 6.56 8.34 -5.36
C SER A 275 6.34 6.90 -5.85
N TRP A 276 5.72 6.73 -7.02
CA TRP A 276 5.40 5.40 -7.56
C TRP A 276 6.48 4.85 -8.50
N VAL A 277 7.38 5.69 -9.00
CA VAL A 277 8.48 5.33 -9.93
C VAL A 277 9.72 4.77 -9.23
#